data_623173279a1f68181de6f50cc9bcbbaf
#
_entry.id   623173279a1f68181de6f50cc9bcbbaf
#
_cell.length_a   1.000
_cell.length_b   1.000
_cell.length_c   1.000
_cell.angle_alpha   90.00
_cell.angle_beta   90.00
_cell.angle_gamma   90.00
#
_symmetry.space_group_name_H-M   'P 1'
#
loop_
_entity.id
_entity.type
_entity.pdbx_description
1 polymer ?
#
loop_
_entity_poly.entity_id
_entity_poly.type
_entity_poly.pdbx_seq_one_letter_code
_entity_poly.pdbx_strand_id
1 'polypeptide(L)'
;MDLAGIDQRLTDRQSVRCRRTEEALPVRTTDIEGVLPVRTIHIGGALSVLTAGMEGALLVITAECAACDEKHGSSSPVTLDPYRSASPPSHGGGAAPHHGGLTMAPAHATYAITGATGRLGGRIARRLADAGIEQTLLARTPARAPRLAGATPAPGAYDDHEALVRALRETDRVLMVSAAESPDRLHAHRTFVDAAAEAGVAHLVYISFYAAAPEATFTLARDHWHTEQHIRASGIPFTFLRDNLYADFMPALVGADGAIRGPAGDGRAAVVAQDDIADAAVAVLRGPHPHAGRTYELTGPEALTLTDVARILTAVGGRPVSYVPETIEEAYASRAAFGAADWQLDAWVSTYTAIADGSLATVTTAIPDLTGHPAAPLEQVLRTASGPPAG
;
A
#
# COMPACT_ATOMS: atom_id res chain seq x y z
N MET A 1 -36.68 -30.71 2.77
CA MET A 1 -35.52 -31.48 3.24
C MET A 1 -34.94 -30.77 4.43
N ASP A 2 -34.88 -31.47 5.50
CA ASP A 2 -34.79 -30.99 6.88
C ASP A 2 -33.41 -30.41 7.21
N LEU A 3 -33.38 -29.17 7.70
CA LEU A 3 -32.19 -28.48 8.21
C LEU A 3 -32.10 -28.66 9.73
N ALA A 4 -32.06 -29.88 10.22
CA ALA A 4 -31.85 -30.15 11.64
C ALA A 4 -30.59 -31.00 11.81
N GLY A 5 -29.49 -30.37 12.27
CA GLY A 5 -28.30 -31.10 12.68
C GLY A 5 -26.97 -30.38 12.53
N ILE A 6 -26.89 -29.09 12.91
CA ILE A 6 -25.58 -28.46 13.08
C ILE A 6 -25.28 -28.45 14.59
N ASP A 7 -24.41 -29.38 14.99
CA ASP A 7 -23.91 -29.49 16.36
C ASP A 7 -22.87 -28.36 16.60
N GLN A 8 -23.28 -27.36 17.37
CA GLN A 8 -22.42 -26.24 17.76
C GLN A 8 -21.52 -26.67 18.92
N ARG A 9 -20.26 -26.96 18.66
CA ARG A 9 -19.23 -27.04 19.71
C ARG A 9 -18.66 -25.64 19.96
N LEU A 10 -19.06 -25.06 21.07
CA LEU A 10 -18.49 -23.85 21.64
C LEU A 10 -17.15 -24.20 22.30
N THR A 11 -16.05 -23.79 21.69
CA THR A 11 -14.73 -23.84 22.33
C THR A 11 -14.15 -22.42 22.39
N ASP A 12 -13.79 -22.06 23.59
CA ASP A 12 -13.08 -20.85 24.04
C ASP A 12 -13.85 -19.50 24.04
N ARG A 13 -14.10 -19.06 25.28
CA ARG A 13 -14.53 -17.68 25.59
C ARG A 13 -13.27 -16.82 25.79
N GLN A 14 -12.95 -15.96 24.84
CA GLN A 14 -12.04 -14.85 25.05
C GLN A 14 -12.83 -13.56 25.31
N SER A 15 -12.43 -12.78 26.31
CA SER A 15 -13.05 -11.49 26.64
C SER A 15 -12.14 -10.33 26.23
N VAL A 16 -12.72 -9.32 25.57
CA VAL A 16 -12.05 -8.07 25.22
C VAL A 16 -12.56 -6.98 26.17
N ARG A 17 -11.64 -6.29 26.84
CA ARG A 17 -11.98 -5.15 27.71
C ARG A 17 -12.06 -3.85 26.91
N CYS A 18 -13.19 -3.19 26.95
CA CYS A 18 -13.33 -1.82 26.49
C CYS A 18 -12.86 -0.85 27.59
N ARG A 19 -11.96 0.09 27.28
CA ARG A 19 -11.35 1.00 28.28
C ARG A 19 -12.32 1.99 28.96
N ARG A 20 -13.60 1.99 28.63
CA ARG A 20 -14.60 2.91 29.23
C ARG A 20 -15.72 2.25 30.01
N THR A 21 -15.84 0.94 29.94
CA THR A 21 -16.76 0.19 30.79
C THR A 21 -16.01 -1.03 31.27
N GLU A 22 -15.90 -1.26 32.58
CA GLU A 22 -15.18 -2.40 33.17
C GLU A 22 -15.85 -3.76 32.89
N GLU A 23 -16.80 -3.82 31.96
CA GLU A 23 -17.49 -5.05 31.59
C GLU A 23 -16.83 -5.74 30.40
N ALA A 24 -16.48 -6.99 30.58
CA ALA A 24 -15.96 -7.87 29.54
C ALA A 24 -17.11 -8.35 28.64
N LEU A 25 -17.06 -8.03 27.35
CA LEU A 25 -18.01 -8.50 26.36
C LEU A 25 -17.65 -9.89 25.84
N PRO A 26 -18.61 -10.81 25.67
CA PRO A 26 -18.32 -12.15 25.14
C PRO A 26 -18.00 -12.12 23.65
N VAL A 27 -16.86 -12.71 23.27
CA VAL A 27 -16.49 -12.97 21.88
C VAL A 27 -16.97 -14.37 21.51
N ARG A 28 -17.77 -14.48 20.46
CA ARG A 28 -18.14 -15.78 19.87
C ARG A 28 -17.36 -16.02 18.61
N THR A 29 -16.68 -17.15 18.53
CA THR A 29 -16.05 -17.66 17.32
C THR A 29 -16.89 -18.82 16.79
N THR A 30 -17.23 -18.78 15.50
CA THR A 30 -17.87 -19.89 14.80
C THR A 30 -16.91 -20.38 13.72
N ASP A 31 -16.51 -21.64 13.76
CA ASP A 31 -15.77 -22.30 12.70
C ASP A 31 -16.78 -22.95 11.74
N ILE A 32 -16.70 -22.62 10.47
CA ILE A 32 -17.46 -23.27 9.40
C ILE A 32 -16.51 -24.20 8.70
N GLU A 33 -16.75 -25.51 8.81
CA GLU A 33 -15.92 -26.53 8.13
C GLU A 33 -15.97 -26.36 6.61
N GLY A 34 -14.79 -26.27 5.99
CA GLY A 34 -14.61 -26.19 4.52
C GLY A 34 -14.33 -24.79 3.96
N VAL A 35 -14.31 -23.77 4.78
CA VAL A 35 -13.89 -22.42 4.41
C VAL A 35 -12.73 -22.03 5.31
N LEU A 36 -11.75 -21.27 4.81
CA LEU A 36 -10.67 -20.70 5.62
C LEU A 36 -11.23 -20.09 6.92
N PRO A 37 -10.56 -20.19 8.07
CA PRO A 37 -11.14 -19.81 9.35
C PRO A 37 -11.62 -18.37 9.33
N VAL A 38 -12.93 -18.20 9.34
CA VAL A 38 -13.61 -16.91 9.42
C VAL A 38 -13.78 -16.59 10.89
N ARG A 39 -13.14 -15.54 11.37
CA ARG A 39 -13.39 -15.02 12.71
C ARG A 39 -14.43 -13.92 12.65
N THR A 40 -15.59 -14.19 13.17
CA THR A 40 -16.66 -13.20 13.30
C THR A 40 -16.63 -12.60 14.71
N ILE A 41 -16.44 -11.29 14.81
CA ILE A 41 -16.47 -10.58 16.09
C ILE A 41 -17.75 -9.74 16.11
N HIS A 42 -18.65 -10.02 17.04
CA HIS A 42 -19.83 -9.20 17.29
C HIS A 42 -19.54 -8.18 18.40
N ILE A 43 -19.59 -6.91 18.07
CA ILE A 43 -19.48 -5.81 19.05
C ILE A 43 -20.71 -4.93 18.86
N GLY A 44 -21.59 -4.90 19.87
CA GLY A 44 -22.65 -3.91 19.95
C GLY A 44 -23.66 -3.91 18.80
N GLY A 45 -24.04 -5.08 18.27
CA GLY A 45 -25.11 -5.20 17.25
C GLY A 45 -24.65 -5.04 15.79
N ALA A 46 -23.40 -4.78 15.52
CA ALA A 46 -22.84 -4.77 14.17
C ALA A 46 -22.12 -6.10 13.86
N LEU A 47 -22.38 -6.69 12.69
CA LEU A 47 -21.75 -7.90 12.19
C LEU A 47 -20.46 -7.52 11.46
N SER A 48 -19.29 -7.85 12.02
CA SER A 48 -18.01 -7.70 11.34
C SER A 48 -17.47 -9.08 10.98
N VAL A 49 -17.36 -9.37 9.67
CA VAL A 49 -16.79 -10.61 9.16
C VAL A 49 -15.34 -10.35 8.78
N LEU A 50 -14.41 -10.98 9.48
CA LEU A 50 -12.98 -10.99 9.11
C LEU A 50 -12.71 -12.27 8.32
N THR A 51 -12.56 -12.17 7.02
CA THR A 51 -12.06 -13.27 6.19
C THR A 51 -10.54 -13.21 6.10
N ALA A 52 -9.85 -14.21 6.61
CA ALA A 52 -8.43 -14.41 6.35
C ALA A 52 -8.28 -15.18 5.04
N GLY A 53 -8.13 -14.46 3.93
CA GLY A 53 -7.90 -15.07 2.63
C GLY A 53 -7.57 -13.98 1.62
N MET A 54 -6.37 -14.05 1.04
CA MET A 54 -5.83 -13.10 0.08
C MET A 54 -5.50 -11.72 0.65
N GLU A 55 -4.51 -11.66 1.52
CA GLU A 55 -3.85 -10.41 1.89
C GLU A 55 -2.90 -9.93 0.78
N GLY A 56 -3.46 -9.31 -0.19
CA GLY A 56 -2.91 -8.36 -1.14
C GLY A 56 -3.94 -7.28 -1.38
N ALA A 57 -5.21 -7.60 -1.20
CA ALA A 57 -6.26 -6.62 -0.95
C ALA A 57 -6.40 -6.49 0.57
N LEU A 58 -5.88 -5.43 1.15
CA LEU A 58 -6.09 -5.10 2.54
C LEU A 58 -7.56 -4.65 2.70
N LEU A 59 -8.46 -5.58 2.95
CA LEU A 59 -9.80 -5.25 3.41
C LEU A 59 -9.68 -4.76 4.86
N VAL A 60 -9.40 -3.47 5.04
CA VAL A 60 -9.52 -2.80 6.34
C VAL A 60 -11.00 -2.53 6.56
N ILE A 61 -11.69 -3.42 7.24
CA ILE A 61 -13.01 -3.11 7.79
C ILE A 61 -12.76 -2.24 9.02
N THR A 62 -12.93 -0.94 8.90
CA THR A 62 -13.07 -0.03 10.05
C THR A 62 -14.46 -0.25 10.63
N ALA A 63 -14.54 -0.92 11.77
CA ALA A 63 -15.76 -0.91 12.56
C ALA A 63 -15.92 0.48 13.19
N GLU A 64 -16.75 1.33 12.62
CA GLU A 64 -17.23 2.52 13.32
C GLU A 64 -18.19 2.08 14.43
N CYS A 65 -17.84 2.42 15.66
CA CYS A 65 -18.70 2.21 16.81
C CYS A 65 -19.81 3.29 16.78
N ALA A 66 -20.99 2.91 16.32
CA ALA A 66 -22.17 3.78 16.27
C ALA A 66 -22.72 4.24 17.66
N ALA A 67 -21.98 4.02 18.74
CA ALA A 67 -22.41 4.33 20.10
C ALA A 67 -21.78 5.60 20.70
N CYS A 68 -21.09 6.45 19.89
CA CYS A 68 -20.44 7.68 20.40
C CYS A 68 -21.05 9.00 19.91
N ASP A 69 -22.16 8.98 19.15
CA ASP A 69 -22.80 10.21 18.64
C ASP A 69 -24.18 10.47 19.23
N GLU A 70 -24.29 10.51 20.55
CA GLU A 70 -25.38 11.22 21.21
C GLU A 70 -24.86 11.85 22.51
N LYS A 71 -24.42 13.09 22.43
CA LYS A 71 -24.56 14.20 23.40
C LYS A 71 -23.51 15.26 23.14
N HIS A 72 -23.89 16.29 22.42
CA HIS A 72 -23.74 17.69 22.83
C HIS A 72 -24.29 18.58 21.71
N GLY A 73 -25.40 19.19 22.04
CA GLY A 73 -26.11 20.15 21.21
C GLY A 73 -25.49 21.55 21.26
N SER A 74 -25.88 22.28 20.24
CA SER A 74 -25.98 23.74 20.11
C SER A 74 -24.73 24.61 20.30
N SER A 75 -24.32 25.26 19.23
CA SER A 75 -24.15 26.70 19.24
C SER A 75 -24.13 27.28 17.81
N SER A 76 -24.81 28.41 17.69
CA SER A 76 -25.20 29.16 16.49
C SER A 76 -24.05 29.80 15.72
N PRO A 77 -24.30 30.23 14.46
CA PRO A 77 -23.27 30.73 13.55
C PRO A 77 -22.92 32.19 13.84
N VAL A 78 -21.63 32.52 13.78
CA VAL A 78 -21.14 33.91 13.73
C VAL A 78 -20.80 34.23 12.29
N THR A 79 -21.59 35.12 11.73
CA THR A 79 -21.36 35.82 10.45
C THR A 79 -20.22 36.83 10.62
N LEU A 80 -19.23 36.82 9.76
CA LEU A 80 -18.31 37.96 9.56
C LEU A 80 -18.26 38.35 8.09
N ASP A 81 -18.48 39.64 7.89
CA ASP A 81 -18.65 40.41 6.66
C ASP A 81 -17.29 40.69 5.98
N PRO A 82 -17.22 40.69 4.62
CA PRO A 82 -15.98 40.96 3.91
C PRO A 82 -15.89 42.46 3.51
N TYR A 83 -14.71 42.95 3.29
CA TYR A 83 -14.24 44.23 2.77
C TYR A 83 -13.60 45.16 3.79
N ARG A 84 -12.26 45.14 3.79
CA ARG A 84 -11.47 46.37 3.90
C ARG A 84 -10.20 46.30 3.06
N SER A 85 -10.18 47.10 2.05
CA SER A 85 -9.05 47.47 1.21
C SER A 85 -8.01 48.33 1.96
N ALA A 86 -6.72 48.06 1.73
CA ALA A 86 -5.67 49.04 1.93
C ALA A 86 -4.55 48.88 0.91
N SER A 87 -4.26 49.96 0.20
CA SER A 87 -3.26 50.11 -0.85
C SER A 87 -1.83 50.25 -0.30
N PRO A 88 -0.78 50.10 -1.15
CA PRO A 88 0.61 50.00 -0.74
C PRO A 88 1.33 51.38 -0.67
N PRO A 89 2.47 51.48 0.00
CA PRO A 89 3.41 52.58 -0.23
C PRO A 89 4.62 52.16 -1.06
N SER A 90 5.06 53.14 -1.85
CA SER A 90 6.12 53.14 -2.85
C SER A 90 7.53 53.38 -2.30
N HIS A 91 8.50 52.74 -2.99
CA HIS A 91 9.88 53.18 -3.29
C HIS A 91 10.83 53.77 -2.22
N GLY A 92 11.98 53.09 -2.13
CA GLY A 92 13.21 53.70 -1.64
C GLY A 92 14.40 52.80 -2.00
N GLY A 93 15.21 53.26 -2.97
CA GLY A 93 16.44 52.57 -3.40
C GLY A 93 17.57 52.73 -2.37
N GLY A 94 18.43 51.73 -2.29
CA GLY A 94 19.66 51.77 -1.50
C GLY A 94 20.62 50.68 -1.94
N ALA A 95 21.83 51.08 -2.27
CA ALA A 95 22.94 50.34 -2.86
C ALA A 95 23.38 49.12 -2.02
N ALA A 96 23.89 48.10 -2.73
CA ALA A 96 24.51 46.88 -2.18
C ALA A 96 25.82 47.18 -1.40
N PRO A 97 26.15 46.32 -0.45
CA PRO A 97 27.53 45.87 -0.31
C PRO A 97 27.67 44.38 -0.46
N HIS A 98 28.69 43.98 -1.19
CA HIS A 98 29.21 42.61 -1.28
C HIS A 98 29.57 42.08 0.10
N HIS A 99 28.98 40.99 0.50
CA HIS A 99 29.49 40.16 1.59
C HIS A 99 29.48 38.68 1.22
N GLY A 100 30.62 38.12 1.51
CA GLY A 100 31.13 36.78 1.42
C GLY A 100 30.13 35.64 1.47
N GLY A 101 30.33 34.69 0.57
CA GLY A 101 29.63 33.46 0.56
C GLY A 101 29.74 32.70 1.88
N LEU A 102 28.66 32.68 2.63
CA LEU A 102 28.38 31.63 3.57
C LEU A 102 27.97 30.45 2.71
N THR A 103 28.87 29.46 2.56
CA THR A 103 28.52 28.13 2.17
C THR A 103 27.53 27.59 3.22
N MET A 104 26.24 27.74 2.94
CA MET A 104 25.23 27.04 3.70
C MET A 104 25.51 25.55 3.54
N ALA A 105 25.72 24.85 4.68
CA ALA A 105 25.65 23.41 4.70
C ALA A 105 24.36 22.99 3.97
N PRO A 106 24.35 21.91 3.18
CA PRO A 106 23.14 21.47 2.51
C PRO A 106 22.06 21.31 3.58
N ALA A 107 20.97 22.07 3.45
CA ALA A 107 19.82 21.92 4.30
C ALA A 107 19.43 20.44 4.26
N HIS A 108 19.31 19.80 5.44
CA HIS A 108 18.88 18.42 5.52
C HIS A 108 17.51 18.31 4.87
N ALA A 109 17.41 17.51 3.81
CA ALA A 109 16.13 17.30 3.13
C ALA A 109 15.10 16.74 4.13
N THR A 110 13.88 17.26 4.08
CA THR A 110 12.75 16.81 4.90
C THR A 110 11.94 15.77 4.15
N TYR A 111 11.54 14.70 4.84
CA TYR A 111 10.89 13.55 4.23
C TYR A 111 9.48 13.33 4.77
N ALA A 112 8.52 13.02 3.88
CA ALA A 112 7.21 12.50 4.28
C ALA A 112 6.96 11.13 3.62
N ILE A 113 6.47 10.18 4.41
CA ILE A 113 6.25 8.80 3.98
C ILE A 113 4.80 8.43 4.20
N THR A 114 4.12 8.04 3.13
CA THR A 114 2.78 7.45 3.22
C THR A 114 2.85 5.94 3.34
N GLY A 115 1.73 5.30 3.73
CA GLY A 115 1.66 3.85 3.80
C GLY A 115 2.55 3.19 4.87
N ALA A 116 3.12 3.96 5.82
CA ALA A 116 4.03 3.45 6.86
C ALA A 116 3.37 2.44 7.81
N THR A 117 2.05 2.38 7.87
CA THR A 117 1.27 1.36 8.61
C THR A 117 1.14 0.04 7.85
N GLY A 118 1.47 0.00 6.57
CA GLY A 118 1.47 -1.18 5.70
C GLY A 118 2.84 -1.86 5.62
N ARG A 119 2.90 -2.95 4.86
CA ARG A 119 4.12 -3.77 4.73
C ARG A 119 5.25 -3.00 4.04
N LEU A 120 5.02 -2.50 2.83
CA LEU A 120 6.06 -1.84 2.02
C LEU A 120 6.46 -0.48 2.62
N GLY A 121 5.50 0.42 2.85
CA GLY A 121 5.79 1.72 3.43
C GLY A 121 6.45 1.63 4.81
N GLY A 122 6.05 0.63 5.63
CA GLY A 122 6.68 0.35 6.93
C GLY A 122 8.13 -0.12 6.81
N ARG A 123 8.48 -0.91 5.77
CA ARG A 123 9.88 -1.30 5.48
C ARG A 123 10.72 -0.08 5.10
N ILE A 124 10.19 0.79 4.25
CA ILE A 124 10.86 2.00 3.79
C ILE A 124 11.09 2.96 4.96
N ALA A 125 10.03 3.24 5.74
CA ALA A 125 10.12 4.12 6.90
C ALA A 125 11.16 3.63 7.93
N ARG A 126 11.23 2.32 8.16
CA ARG A 126 12.21 1.72 9.08
C ARG A 126 13.63 1.91 8.58
N ARG A 127 13.91 1.64 7.29
CA ARG A 127 15.24 1.84 6.68
C ARG A 127 15.71 3.29 6.73
N LEU A 128 14.80 4.24 6.55
CA LEU A 128 15.11 5.67 6.71
C LEU A 128 15.45 5.99 8.17
N ALA A 129 14.68 5.48 9.13
CA ALA A 129 14.95 5.67 10.55
C ALA A 129 16.29 5.03 10.99
N ASP A 130 16.60 3.81 10.51
CA ASP A 130 17.86 3.12 10.76
C ASP A 130 19.07 3.88 10.16
N ALA A 131 18.83 4.64 9.11
CA ALA A 131 19.80 5.55 8.51
C ALA A 131 19.88 6.93 9.21
N GLY A 132 19.16 7.13 10.32
CA GLY A 132 19.14 8.37 11.09
C GLY A 132 18.39 9.52 10.40
N ILE A 133 17.50 9.23 9.47
CA ILE A 133 16.74 10.23 8.71
C ILE A 133 15.46 10.57 9.44
N GLU A 134 15.27 11.85 9.73
CA GLU A 134 14.02 12.38 10.26
C GLU A 134 12.93 12.36 9.19
N GLN A 135 11.71 11.94 9.56
CA GLN A 135 10.62 11.75 8.61
C GLN A 135 9.23 11.98 9.24
N THR A 136 8.31 12.48 8.45
CA THR A 136 6.90 12.55 8.80
C THR A 136 6.17 11.31 8.26
N LEU A 137 5.47 10.57 9.12
CA LEU A 137 4.68 9.41 8.72
C LEU A 137 3.23 9.80 8.53
N LEU A 138 2.80 9.93 7.28
CA LEU A 138 1.42 10.28 6.93
C LEU A 138 0.52 9.05 7.05
N ALA A 139 -0.48 9.13 7.92
CA ALA A 139 -1.40 8.03 8.16
C ALA A 139 -2.83 8.52 8.40
N ARG A 140 -3.84 7.77 7.94
CA ARG A 140 -5.27 8.03 8.26
C ARG A 140 -5.51 8.06 9.77
N THR A 141 -4.82 7.21 10.52
CA THR A 141 -4.85 7.14 11.97
C THR A 141 -3.41 7.22 12.49
N PRO A 142 -2.90 8.41 12.84
CA PRO A 142 -1.50 8.61 13.25
C PRO A 142 -1.06 7.72 14.42
N ALA A 143 -1.99 7.40 15.33
CA ALA A 143 -1.72 6.50 16.46
C ALA A 143 -1.34 5.06 16.05
N ARG A 144 -1.62 4.65 14.81
CA ARG A 144 -1.25 3.34 14.26
C ARG A 144 0.10 3.35 13.53
N ALA A 145 0.70 4.52 13.33
CA ALA A 145 2.02 4.61 12.71
C ALA A 145 3.07 3.91 13.59
N PRO A 146 4.09 3.28 12.98
CA PRO A 146 5.14 2.63 13.74
C PRO A 146 5.95 3.67 14.53
N ARG A 147 6.37 3.29 15.73
CA ARG A 147 7.26 4.12 16.57
C ARG A 147 8.68 3.89 16.12
N LEU A 148 9.25 4.83 15.37
CA LEU A 148 10.61 4.79 14.83
C LEU A 148 11.38 6.01 15.30
N ALA A 149 12.69 5.86 15.45
CA ALA A 149 13.57 7.00 15.80
C ALA A 149 13.50 8.06 14.70
N GLY A 150 13.39 9.33 15.08
CA GLY A 150 13.31 10.44 14.14
C GLY A 150 12.02 10.51 13.32
N ALA A 151 11.00 9.70 13.64
CA ALA A 151 9.73 9.70 12.89
C ALA A 151 8.59 10.36 13.68
N THR A 152 7.89 11.29 13.04
CA THR A 152 6.74 11.99 13.62
C THR A 152 5.47 11.61 12.85
N PRO A 153 4.48 10.96 13.49
CA PRO A 153 3.20 10.68 12.86
C PRO A 153 2.37 11.95 12.64
N ALA A 154 1.75 12.06 11.45
CA ALA A 154 0.84 13.15 11.12
C ALA A 154 -0.43 12.63 10.40
N PRO A 155 -1.57 13.35 10.51
CA PRO A 155 -2.76 13.06 9.71
C PRO A 155 -2.46 13.18 8.22
N GLY A 156 -2.90 12.20 7.42
CA GLY A 156 -2.63 12.18 5.98
C GLY A 156 -3.48 11.13 5.29
N ALA A 157 -4.82 11.22 5.42
CA ALA A 157 -5.75 10.50 4.56
C ALA A 157 -5.66 11.07 3.15
N TYR A 158 -5.70 10.22 2.12
CA TYR A 158 -5.51 10.66 0.73
C TYR A 158 -6.66 11.50 0.19
N ASP A 159 -7.82 11.45 0.80
CA ASP A 159 -9.03 12.21 0.51
C ASP A 159 -9.16 13.51 1.34
N ASP A 160 -8.25 13.76 2.30
CA ASP A 160 -8.23 14.98 3.11
C ASP A 160 -7.16 15.96 2.60
N HIS A 161 -7.52 16.71 1.55
CA HIS A 161 -6.64 17.68 0.90
C HIS A 161 -6.04 18.71 1.88
N GLU A 162 -6.85 19.29 2.75
CA GLU A 162 -6.35 20.33 3.68
C GLU A 162 -5.38 19.78 4.72
N ALA A 163 -5.65 18.55 5.26
CA ALA A 163 -4.73 17.93 6.19
C ALA A 163 -3.41 17.57 5.50
N LEU A 164 -3.48 17.10 4.25
CA LEU A 164 -2.30 16.79 3.44
C LEU A 164 -1.45 18.04 3.15
N VAL A 165 -2.06 19.14 2.72
CA VAL A 165 -1.35 20.41 2.50
C VAL A 165 -0.64 20.86 3.78
N ARG A 166 -1.32 20.80 4.94
CA ARG A 166 -0.70 21.17 6.22
C ARG A 166 0.46 20.24 6.60
N ALA A 167 0.30 18.93 6.39
CA ALA A 167 1.29 17.94 6.78
C ALA A 167 2.50 17.89 5.84
N LEU A 168 2.33 18.31 4.58
CA LEU A 168 3.39 18.35 3.56
C LEU A 168 4.13 19.68 3.46
N ARG A 169 3.70 20.71 4.21
CA ARG A 169 4.46 21.97 4.27
C ARG A 169 5.88 21.70 4.71
N GLU A 170 6.83 22.35 4.03
CA GLU A 170 8.27 22.20 4.31
C GLU A 170 8.81 20.78 4.03
N THR A 171 8.04 19.96 3.27
CA THR A 171 8.51 18.65 2.83
C THR A 171 9.24 18.76 1.51
N ASP A 172 10.53 18.39 1.49
CA ASP A 172 11.30 18.34 0.25
C ASP A 172 10.96 17.10 -0.57
N ARG A 173 10.85 15.95 0.05
CA ARG A 173 10.67 14.67 -0.62
C ARG A 173 9.55 13.87 -0.01
N VAL A 174 8.60 13.44 -0.84
CA VAL A 174 7.50 12.59 -0.39
C VAL A 174 7.54 11.25 -1.10
N LEU A 175 7.40 10.18 -0.32
CA LEU A 175 7.06 8.86 -0.83
C LEU A 175 5.55 8.68 -0.81
N MET A 176 4.96 8.52 -1.99
CA MET A 176 3.57 8.15 -2.17
C MET A 176 3.48 6.65 -2.46
N VAL A 177 3.09 5.85 -1.47
CA VAL A 177 2.69 4.45 -1.68
C VAL A 177 1.25 4.44 -2.17
N SER A 178 0.94 3.72 -3.23
CA SER A 178 -0.42 3.66 -3.78
C SER A 178 -1.46 3.29 -2.71
N ALA A 179 -2.64 3.93 -2.78
CA ALA A 179 -3.74 3.64 -1.86
C ALA A 179 -4.26 2.20 -2.04
N ALA A 180 -4.90 1.67 -1.01
CA ALA A 180 -5.61 0.39 -1.10
C ALA A 180 -6.64 0.41 -2.23
N GLU A 181 -6.94 -0.77 -2.76
CA GLU A 181 -7.95 -0.98 -3.79
C GLU A 181 -9.32 -0.47 -3.32
N SER A 182 -9.89 0.44 -4.07
CA SER A 182 -11.24 0.97 -3.85
C SER A 182 -11.77 1.62 -5.14
N PRO A 183 -13.07 1.78 -5.29
CA PRO A 183 -13.66 2.51 -6.43
C PRO A 183 -13.15 3.95 -6.53
N ASP A 184 -12.86 4.58 -5.39
CA ASP A 184 -12.43 5.98 -5.31
C ASP A 184 -10.90 6.14 -5.30
N ARG A 185 -10.15 5.05 -5.52
CA ARG A 185 -8.68 5.03 -5.44
C ARG A 185 -8.02 6.12 -6.28
N LEU A 186 -8.47 6.26 -7.53
CA LEU A 186 -7.90 7.25 -8.44
C LEU A 186 -8.21 8.69 -7.99
N HIS A 187 -9.40 8.94 -7.43
CA HIS A 187 -9.75 10.24 -6.85
C HIS A 187 -8.83 10.56 -5.66
N ALA A 188 -8.68 9.63 -4.73
CA ALA A 188 -7.79 9.77 -3.58
C ALA A 188 -6.32 10.05 -4.00
N HIS A 189 -5.82 9.36 -5.03
CA HIS A 189 -4.48 9.62 -5.57
C HIS A 189 -4.35 11.04 -6.12
N ARG A 190 -5.34 11.52 -6.88
CA ARG A 190 -5.35 12.88 -7.44
C ARG A 190 -5.36 13.93 -6.33
N THR A 191 -6.22 13.77 -5.34
CA THR A 191 -6.29 14.67 -4.17
C THR A 191 -4.94 14.77 -3.46
N PHE A 192 -4.25 13.63 -3.27
CA PHE A 192 -2.91 13.63 -2.68
C PHE A 192 -1.89 14.41 -3.52
N VAL A 193 -1.88 14.18 -4.83
CA VAL A 193 -0.93 14.85 -5.75
C VAL A 193 -1.19 16.35 -5.79
N ASP A 194 -2.46 16.77 -5.85
CA ASP A 194 -2.84 18.18 -5.84
C ASP A 194 -2.42 18.87 -4.53
N ALA A 195 -2.61 18.21 -3.39
CA ALA A 195 -2.15 18.70 -2.10
C ALA A 195 -0.62 18.78 -2.02
N ALA A 196 0.10 17.82 -2.58
CA ALA A 196 1.57 17.84 -2.63
C ALA A 196 2.08 19.00 -3.51
N ALA A 197 1.41 19.27 -4.63
CA ALA A 197 1.72 20.41 -5.50
C ALA A 197 1.47 21.75 -4.78
N GLU A 198 0.33 21.90 -4.12
CA GLU A 198 -0.01 23.10 -3.36
C GLU A 198 0.94 23.34 -2.18
N ALA A 199 1.36 22.26 -1.51
CA ALA A 199 2.33 22.34 -0.41
C ALA A 199 3.75 22.67 -0.87
N GLY A 200 4.04 22.64 -2.18
CA GLY A 200 5.35 22.95 -2.73
C GLY A 200 6.38 21.83 -2.58
N VAL A 201 5.96 20.57 -2.53
CA VAL A 201 6.85 19.40 -2.45
C VAL A 201 7.87 19.43 -3.59
N ALA A 202 9.16 19.34 -3.26
CA ALA A 202 10.23 19.47 -4.24
C ALA A 202 10.46 18.18 -5.07
N HIS A 203 10.08 17.01 -4.56
CA HIS A 203 10.21 15.73 -5.28
C HIS A 203 9.22 14.69 -4.76
N LEU A 204 8.42 14.12 -5.66
CA LEU A 204 7.47 13.05 -5.39
C LEU A 204 7.97 11.71 -5.94
N VAL A 205 8.22 10.74 -5.06
CA VAL A 205 8.53 9.36 -5.43
C VAL A 205 7.25 8.55 -5.30
N TYR A 206 6.76 7.99 -6.40
CA TYR A 206 5.51 7.24 -6.45
C TYR A 206 5.78 5.75 -6.66
N ILE A 207 5.25 4.91 -5.76
CA ILE A 207 5.19 3.47 -5.95
C ILE A 207 4.05 3.17 -6.92
N SER A 208 4.44 2.97 -8.17
CA SER A 208 3.56 2.65 -9.30
C SER A 208 3.58 1.15 -9.59
N PHE A 209 2.95 0.73 -10.68
CA PHE A 209 2.94 -0.67 -11.06
C PHE A 209 3.66 -0.89 -12.40
N TYR A 210 4.34 -2.04 -12.50
CA TYR A 210 5.04 -2.50 -13.71
C TYR A 210 4.09 -2.51 -14.91
N ALA A 211 4.62 -2.12 -16.08
CA ALA A 211 3.84 -2.03 -17.32
C ALA A 211 2.56 -1.16 -17.25
N ALA A 212 2.50 -0.16 -16.32
CA ALA A 212 1.37 0.77 -16.25
C ALA A 212 1.14 1.46 -17.61
N ALA A 213 -0.06 1.28 -18.17
CA ALA A 213 -0.49 1.78 -19.47
C ALA A 213 -2.01 2.00 -19.46
N PRO A 214 -2.56 2.85 -20.37
CA PRO A 214 -4.01 3.12 -20.40
C PRO A 214 -4.84 1.87 -20.69
N GLU A 215 -4.29 0.93 -21.48
CA GLU A 215 -4.93 -0.32 -21.88
C GLU A 215 -4.25 -1.55 -21.28
N ALA A 216 -3.57 -1.40 -20.12
CA ALA A 216 -2.92 -2.54 -19.47
C ALA A 216 -3.92 -3.66 -19.21
N THR A 217 -3.51 -4.92 -19.43
CA THR A 217 -4.35 -6.09 -19.16
C THR A 217 -4.72 -6.15 -17.67
N PHE A 218 -3.75 -5.94 -16.77
CA PHE A 218 -4.03 -5.78 -15.35
C PHE A 218 -4.77 -4.46 -15.10
N THR A 219 -6.04 -4.54 -14.68
CA THR A 219 -6.90 -3.37 -14.59
C THR A 219 -6.39 -2.31 -13.62
N LEU A 220 -5.80 -2.69 -12.48
CA LEU A 220 -5.24 -1.74 -11.53
C LEU A 220 -3.97 -1.04 -12.04
N ALA A 221 -3.26 -1.61 -13.02
CA ALA A 221 -2.15 -0.92 -13.67
C ALA A 221 -2.62 0.33 -14.46
N ARG A 222 -3.89 0.35 -14.90
CA ARG A 222 -4.51 1.53 -15.53
C ARG A 222 -4.64 2.69 -14.54
N ASP A 223 -5.03 2.40 -13.28
CA ASP A 223 -5.09 3.42 -12.22
C ASP A 223 -3.70 4.01 -11.96
N HIS A 224 -2.67 3.18 -11.95
CA HIS A 224 -1.30 3.63 -11.80
C HIS A 224 -0.89 4.55 -12.96
N TRP A 225 -1.22 4.17 -14.21
CA TRP A 225 -0.96 5.03 -15.36
C TRP A 225 -1.66 6.38 -15.25
N HIS A 226 -2.95 6.39 -14.90
CA HIS A 226 -3.71 7.64 -14.72
C HIS A 226 -3.12 8.51 -13.60
N THR A 227 -2.65 7.90 -12.52
CA THR A 227 -1.96 8.60 -11.42
C THR A 227 -0.64 9.20 -11.90
N GLU A 228 0.16 8.44 -12.66
CA GLU A 228 1.41 8.96 -13.25
C GLU A 228 1.16 10.14 -14.18
N GLN A 229 0.11 10.10 -15.02
CA GLN A 229 -0.23 11.24 -15.88
C GLN A 229 -0.62 12.46 -15.06
N HIS A 230 -1.35 12.28 -13.95
CA HIS A 230 -1.71 13.37 -13.05
C HIS A 230 -0.49 13.98 -12.35
N ILE A 231 0.43 13.13 -11.88
CA ILE A 231 1.73 13.58 -11.31
C ILE A 231 2.53 14.35 -12.36
N ARG A 232 2.62 13.88 -13.61
CA ARG A 232 3.31 14.63 -14.68
C ARG A 232 2.69 15.98 -14.94
N ALA A 233 1.36 16.07 -14.91
CA ALA A 233 0.61 17.32 -15.14
C ALA A 233 0.72 18.30 -13.97
N SER A 234 0.98 17.85 -12.74
CA SER A 234 1.12 18.71 -11.56
C SER A 234 2.37 19.59 -11.59
N GLY A 235 3.36 19.25 -12.40
CA GLY A 235 4.64 19.94 -12.47
C GLY A 235 5.62 19.64 -11.34
N ILE A 236 5.25 18.78 -10.35
CA ILE A 236 6.18 18.33 -9.30
C ILE A 236 7.27 17.48 -9.95
N PRO A 237 8.56 17.70 -9.67
CA PRO A 237 9.61 16.74 -10.00
C PRO A 237 9.29 15.37 -9.41
N PHE A 238 9.36 14.31 -10.22
CA PHE A 238 8.89 12.98 -9.81
C PHE A 238 9.86 11.87 -10.15
N THR A 239 9.71 10.73 -9.46
CA THR A 239 10.27 9.43 -9.86
C THR A 239 9.19 8.38 -9.71
N PHE A 240 9.02 7.53 -10.73
CA PHE A 240 8.14 6.38 -10.66
C PHE A 240 8.95 5.12 -10.40
N LEU A 241 8.58 4.40 -9.36
CA LEU A 241 9.06 3.08 -9.03
C LEU A 241 7.93 2.10 -9.37
N ARG A 242 7.96 1.53 -10.56
CA ARG A 242 6.97 0.60 -11.07
C ARG A 242 7.34 -0.81 -10.62
N ASP A 243 6.79 -1.25 -9.49
CA ASP A 243 7.01 -2.59 -8.97
C ASP A 243 6.13 -3.63 -9.66
N ASN A 244 6.65 -4.84 -9.81
CA ASN A 244 5.92 -5.98 -10.31
C ASN A 244 5.22 -6.70 -9.15
N LEU A 245 4.52 -7.80 -9.43
CA LEU A 245 3.85 -8.61 -8.41
C LEU A 245 4.83 -8.99 -7.28
N TYR A 246 4.35 -8.90 -6.04
CA TYR A 246 5.22 -9.14 -4.88
C TYR A 246 5.52 -10.62 -4.66
N ALA A 247 6.81 -10.97 -4.60
CA ALA A 247 7.30 -12.28 -4.23
C ALA A 247 6.77 -12.71 -2.84
N ASP A 248 6.70 -11.75 -1.90
CA ASP A 248 6.16 -11.93 -0.54
C ASP A 248 4.69 -12.37 -0.53
N PHE A 249 3.97 -12.15 -1.62
CA PHE A 249 2.55 -12.45 -1.73
C PHE A 249 2.25 -13.83 -2.35
N MET A 250 3.22 -14.44 -3.01
CA MET A 250 3.02 -15.71 -3.70
C MET A 250 2.43 -16.83 -2.82
N PRO A 251 2.80 -16.97 -1.53
CA PRO A 251 2.17 -17.95 -0.65
C PRO A 251 0.65 -17.76 -0.44
N ALA A 252 0.16 -16.52 -0.53
CA ALA A 252 -1.26 -16.21 -0.34
C ALA A 252 -2.13 -16.61 -1.53
N LEU A 253 -1.53 -16.95 -2.67
CA LEU A 253 -2.26 -17.49 -3.83
C LEU A 253 -2.66 -18.96 -3.64
N VAL A 254 -2.13 -19.63 -2.61
CA VAL A 254 -2.37 -21.06 -2.38
C VAL A 254 -3.68 -21.22 -1.63
N GLY A 255 -4.64 -21.90 -2.24
CA GLY A 255 -5.89 -22.27 -1.60
C GLY A 255 -5.72 -23.30 -0.48
N ALA A 256 -6.76 -23.53 0.31
CA ALA A 256 -6.75 -24.47 1.43
C ALA A 256 -6.41 -25.91 1.02
N ASP A 257 -6.67 -26.26 -0.23
CA ASP A 257 -6.38 -27.57 -0.84
C ASP A 257 -4.96 -27.67 -1.44
N GLY A 258 -4.12 -26.63 -1.27
CA GLY A 258 -2.76 -26.60 -1.79
C GLY A 258 -2.66 -26.22 -3.28
N ALA A 259 -3.72 -25.69 -3.89
CA ALA A 259 -3.70 -25.30 -5.30
C ALA A 259 -3.67 -23.79 -5.49
N ILE A 260 -2.84 -23.33 -6.42
CA ILE A 260 -2.91 -21.98 -7.02
C ILE A 260 -3.81 -22.11 -8.24
N ARG A 261 -4.86 -21.27 -8.34
CA ARG A 261 -5.82 -21.29 -9.45
C ARG A 261 -5.87 -19.97 -10.17
N GLY A 262 -5.96 -20.02 -11.49
CA GLY A 262 -6.17 -18.84 -12.32
C GLY A 262 -5.83 -19.04 -13.79
N PRO A 263 -6.27 -18.14 -14.67
CA PRO A 263 -6.10 -18.25 -16.12
C PRO A 263 -4.74 -17.69 -16.59
N ALA A 264 -3.63 -18.15 -15.97
CA ALA A 264 -2.30 -17.69 -16.34
C ALA A 264 -1.59 -18.58 -17.37
N GLY A 265 -2.09 -19.80 -17.62
CA GLY A 265 -1.47 -20.75 -18.54
C GLY A 265 0.01 -20.98 -18.20
N ASP A 266 0.88 -20.91 -19.21
CA ASP A 266 2.34 -20.97 -19.08
C ASP A 266 2.99 -19.57 -19.07
N GLY A 267 2.20 -18.52 -18.89
CA GLY A 267 2.67 -17.15 -18.78
C GLY A 267 3.62 -16.96 -17.59
N ARG A 268 4.39 -15.87 -17.63
CA ARG A 268 5.44 -15.62 -16.65
C ARG A 268 5.31 -14.25 -16.02
N ALA A 269 5.73 -14.13 -14.75
CA ALA A 269 5.89 -12.86 -14.07
C ALA A 269 7.27 -12.76 -13.40
N ALA A 270 7.90 -11.60 -13.50
CA ALA A 270 9.16 -11.30 -12.83
C ALA A 270 8.86 -10.72 -11.44
N VAL A 271 8.38 -11.59 -10.51
CA VAL A 271 7.97 -11.21 -9.16
C VAL A 271 9.12 -10.61 -8.36
N VAL A 272 8.86 -9.54 -7.59
CA VAL A 272 9.88 -8.75 -6.89
C VAL A 272 9.68 -8.76 -5.38
N ALA A 273 10.76 -8.82 -4.61
CA ALA A 273 10.72 -8.76 -3.15
C ALA A 273 10.36 -7.35 -2.66
N GLN A 274 9.49 -7.25 -1.67
CA GLN A 274 9.18 -5.96 -1.04
C GLN A 274 10.40 -5.32 -0.36
N ASP A 275 11.37 -6.11 0.07
CA ASP A 275 12.62 -5.62 0.63
C ASP A 275 13.49 -4.95 -0.45
N ASP A 276 13.59 -5.53 -1.65
CA ASP A 276 14.30 -4.93 -2.78
C ASP A 276 13.64 -3.61 -3.23
N ILE A 277 12.30 -3.59 -3.29
CA ILE A 277 11.54 -2.35 -3.58
C ILE A 277 11.84 -1.29 -2.52
N ALA A 278 11.89 -1.68 -1.23
CA ALA A 278 12.18 -0.76 -0.15
C ALA A 278 13.60 -0.20 -0.24
N ASP A 279 14.60 -1.04 -0.57
CA ASP A 279 15.98 -0.61 -0.77
C ASP A 279 16.10 0.35 -1.96
N ALA A 280 15.43 0.06 -3.09
CA ALA A 280 15.38 0.94 -4.25
C ALA A 280 14.70 2.29 -3.92
N ALA A 281 13.58 2.26 -3.19
CA ALA A 281 12.89 3.49 -2.78
C ALA A 281 13.76 4.36 -1.87
N VAL A 282 14.46 3.76 -0.92
CA VAL A 282 15.40 4.47 -0.03
C VAL A 282 16.57 5.04 -0.82
N ALA A 283 17.14 4.29 -1.78
CA ALA A 283 18.21 4.77 -2.64
C ALA A 283 17.79 6.01 -3.45
N VAL A 284 16.59 5.99 -4.04
CA VAL A 284 16.02 7.13 -4.78
C VAL A 284 15.72 8.31 -3.85
N LEU A 285 15.12 8.09 -2.70
CA LEU A 285 14.79 9.15 -1.74
C LEU A 285 16.05 9.85 -1.20
N ARG A 286 17.13 9.12 -0.97
CA ARG A 286 18.40 9.65 -0.42
C ARG A 286 19.32 10.19 -1.50
N GLY A 287 19.15 9.74 -2.73
CA GLY A 287 20.01 10.12 -3.85
C GLY A 287 19.98 11.64 -4.11
N PRO A 288 21.11 12.23 -4.52
CA PRO A 288 21.07 13.57 -5.08
C PRO A 288 20.28 13.50 -6.39
N HIS A 289 19.49 14.50 -6.71
CA HIS A 289 18.54 14.70 -7.81
C HIS A 289 18.67 14.01 -9.22
N PRO A 290 19.48 12.98 -9.48
CA PRO A 290 19.55 12.35 -10.81
C PRO A 290 18.31 11.52 -11.16
N HIS A 291 17.36 11.34 -10.20
CA HIS A 291 16.17 10.50 -10.39
C HIS A 291 14.93 11.26 -10.87
N ALA A 292 14.95 12.61 -10.88
CA ALA A 292 13.82 13.41 -11.35
C ALA A 292 13.47 13.12 -12.81
N GLY A 293 12.19 12.88 -13.10
CA GLY A 293 11.67 12.51 -14.41
C GLY A 293 11.94 11.05 -14.83
N ARG A 294 12.54 10.24 -13.95
CA ARG A 294 12.85 8.83 -14.24
C ARG A 294 11.68 7.91 -13.88
N THR A 295 11.61 6.82 -14.62
CA THR A 295 10.77 5.65 -14.33
C THR A 295 11.67 4.42 -14.24
N TYR A 296 11.55 3.65 -13.18
CA TYR A 296 12.28 2.41 -12.95
C TYR A 296 11.29 1.26 -12.86
N GLU A 297 11.47 0.25 -13.69
CA GLU A 297 10.69 -0.98 -13.68
C GLU A 297 11.38 -1.96 -12.71
N LEU A 298 10.80 -2.16 -11.52
CA LEU A 298 11.39 -2.97 -10.45
C LEU A 298 10.90 -4.42 -10.56
N THR A 299 11.81 -5.32 -10.83
CA THR A 299 11.53 -6.75 -11.00
C THR A 299 12.47 -7.60 -10.16
N GLY A 300 12.07 -8.82 -9.87
CA GLY A 300 12.97 -9.85 -9.40
C GLY A 300 13.93 -10.32 -10.50
N PRO A 301 14.84 -11.25 -10.17
CA PRO A 301 15.92 -11.68 -11.08
C PRO A 301 15.47 -12.71 -12.10
N GLU A 302 14.25 -13.23 -12.01
CA GLU A 302 13.74 -14.35 -12.79
C GLU A 302 12.26 -14.18 -13.15
N ALA A 303 11.87 -14.60 -14.34
CA ALA A 303 10.48 -14.65 -14.78
C ALA A 303 9.93 -16.08 -14.57
N LEU A 304 8.98 -16.23 -13.64
CA LEU A 304 8.46 -17.52 -13.19
C LEU A 304 7.05 -17.77 -13.74
N THR A 305 6.78 -19.01 -14.14
CA THR A 305 5.41 -19.51 -14.32
C THR A 305 4.77 -19.78 -12.95
N LEU A 306 3.44 -19.86 -12.87
CA LEU A 306 2.79 -20.29 -11.63
C LEU A 306 3.11 -21.75 -11.26
N THR A 307 3.49 -22.59 -12.25
CA THR A 307 4.04 -23.93 -12.01
C THR A 307 5.40 -23.85 -11.31
N ASP A 308 6.29 -22.94 -11.73
CA ASP A 308 7.57 -22.71 -11.05
C ASP A 308 7.36 -22.19 -9.63
N VAL A 309 6.42 -21.24 -9.44
CA VAL A 309 6.04 -20.73 -8.12
C VAL A 309 5.55 -21.86 -7.21
N ALA A 310 4.64 -22.72 -7.69
CA ALA A 310 4.14 -23.86 -6.94
C ALA A 310 5.25 -24.84 -6.53
N ARG A 311 6.19 -25.12 -7.44
CA ARG A 311 7.36 -25.96 -7.17
C ARG A 311 8.25 -25.36 -6.08
N ILE A 312 8.52 -24.05 -6.14
CA ILE A 312 9.35 -23.36 -5.15
C ILE A 312 8.64 -23.33 -3.79
N LEU A 313 7.35 -23.04 -3.75
CA LEU A 313 6.54 -23.08 -2.53
C LEU A 313 6.53 -24.47 -1.88
N THR A 314 6.43 -25.52 -2.69
CA THR A 314 6.54 -26.91 -2.21
C THR A 314 7.92 -27.17 -1.58
N ALA A 315 8.99 -26.77 -2.25
CA ALA A 315 10.35 -27.01 -1.79
C ALA A 315 10.67 -26.25 -0.48
N VAL A 316 10.18 -25.03 -0.32
CA VAL A 316 10.43 -24.21 0.88
C VAL A 316 9.49 -24.58 2.01
N GLY A 317 8.19 -24.75 1.71
CA GLY A 317 7.15 -24.98 2.72
C GLY A 317 6.97 -26.45 3.15
N GLY A 318 7.56 -27.40 2.44
CA GLY A 318 7.49 -28.84 2.73
C GLY A 318 6.11 -29.46 2.53
N ARG A 319 5.12 -28.72 2.05
CA ARG A 319 3.77 -29.20 1.69
C ARG A 319 3.56 -29.10 0.19
N PRO A 320 2.94 -30.10 -0.45
CA PRO A 320 2.68 -30.06 -1.88
C PRO A 320 1.83 -28.85 -2.25
N VAL A 321 2.29 -28.07 -3.23
CA VAL A 321 1.55 -27.00 -3.89
C VAL A 321 1.52 -27.29 -5.38
N SER A 322 0.38 -27.08 -6.02
CA SER A 322 0.21 -27.26 -7.47
C SER A 322 -0.39 -26.01 -8.11
N TYR A 323 -0.13 -25.83 -9.39
CA TYR A 323 -0.86 -24.85 -10.20
C TYR A 323 -1.94 -25.60 -11.00
N VAL A 324 -3.17 -25.10 -10.92
CA VAL A 324 -4.33 -25.61 -11.66
C VAL A 324 -4.82 -24.49 -12.57
N PRO A 325 -4.57 -24.58 -13.89
CA PRO A 325 -5.05 -23.56 -14.81
C PRO A 325 -6.58 -23.55 -14.87
N GLU A 326 -7.15 -22.36 -14.91
CA GLU A 326 -8.58 -22.09 -15.11
C GLU A 326 -8.80 -21.41 -16.45
N THR A 327 -9.98 -21.57 -17.05
CA THR A 327 -10.46 -20.63 -18.06
C THR A 327 -10.84 -19.31 -17.39
N ILE A 328 -11.07 -18.25 -18.17
CA ILE A 328 -11.50 -16.95 -17.62
C ILE A 328 -12.86 -17.11 -16.93
N GLU A 329 -13.79 -17.87 -17.50
CA GLU A 329 -15.12 -18.13 -16.95
C GLU A 329 -15.03 -18.89 -15.63
N GLU A 330 -14.18 -19.92 -15.55
CA GLU A 330 -13.93 -20.67 -14.31
C GLU A 330 -13.31 -19.79 -13.25
N ALA A 331 -12.42 -18.87 -13.62
CA ALA A 331 -11.78 -17.94 -12.70
C ALA A 331 -12.78 -16.96 -12.07
N TYR A 332 -13.74 -16.43 -12.81
CA TYR A 332 -14.83 -15.64 -12.25
C TYR A 332 -15.74 -16.49 -11.36
N ALA A 333 -16.11 -17.68 -11.79
CA ALA A 333 -16.97 -18.58 -11.02
C ALA A 333 -16.35 -19.00 -9.69
N SER A 334 -15.06 -19.36 -9.67
CA SER A 334 -14.34 -19.76 -8.45
C SER A 334 -14.21 -18.62 -7.44
N ARG A 335 -14.19 -17.37 -7.89
CA ARG A 335 -14.07 -16.18 -7.05
C ARG A 335 -15.41 -15.55 -6.65
N ALA A 336 -16.52 -15.95 -7.29
CA ALA A 336 -17.86 -15.44 -6.97
C ALA A 336 -18.26 -15.69 -5.50
N ALA A 337 -17.77 -16.78 -4.90
CA ALA A 337 -18.03 -17.11 -3.50
C ALA A 337 -17.47 -16.08 -2.49
N PHE A 338 -16.51 -15.24 -2.89
CA PHE A 338 -15.96 -14.20 -2.02
C PHE A 338 -16.88 -12.97 -1.89
N GLY A 339 -17.95 -12.87 -2.70
CA GLY A 339 -18.90 -11.75 -2.64
C GLY A 339 -18.28 -10.39 -2.98
N ALA A 340 -17.17 -10.40 -3.72
CA ALA A 340 -16.48 -9.18 -4.14
C ALA A 340 -17.30 -8.45 -5.22
N ALA A 341 -17.13 -7.13 -5.30
CA ALA A 341 -17.72 -6.32 -6.37
C ALA A 341 -17.08 -6.68 -7.73
N ASP A 342 -17.81 -6.44 -8.84
CA ASP A 342 -17.36 -6.80 -10.19
C ASP A 342 -15.97 -6.25 -10.52
N TRP A 343 -15.69 -4.99 -10.20
CA TRP A 343 -14.37 -4.38 -10.43
C TRP A 343 -13.23 -5.08 -9.68
N GLN A 344 -13.50 -5.67 -8.50
CA GLN A 344 -12.50 -6.45 -7.75
C GLN A 344 -12.28 -7.81 -8.40
N LEU A 345 -13.35 -8.47 -8.84
CA LEU A 345 -13.27 -9.72 -9.61
C LEU A 345 -12.46 -9.49 -10.88
N ASP A 346 -12.72 -8.40 -11.61
CA ASP A 346 -11.96 -7.99 -12.79
C ASP A 346 -10.48 -7.79 -12.44
N ALA A 347 -10.17 -7.10 -11.34
CA ALA A 347 -8.80 -6.89 -10.91
C ALA A 347 -8.10 -8.22 -10.60
N TRP A 348 -8.75 -9.12 -9.86
CA TRP A 348 -8.16 -10.41 -9.50
C TRP A 348 -7.96 -11.33 -10.71
N VAL A 349 -8.93 -11.42 -11.63
CA VAL A 349 -8.81 -12.23 -12.84
C VAL A 349 -7.77 -11.63 -13.77
N SER A 350 -7.76 -10.30 -13.92
CA SER A 350 -6.81 -9.60 -14.80
C SER A 350 -5.35 -9.72 -14.36
N THR A 351 -5.08 -9.99 -13.08
CA THR A 351 -3.73 -10.32 -12.62
C THR A 351 -3.19 -11.55 -13.34
N TYR A 352 -4.01 -12.60 -13.45
CA TYR A 352 -3.60 -13.85 -14.10
C TYR A 352 -3.56 -13.74 -15.63
N THR A 353 -4.48 -13.00 -16.23
CA THR A 353 -4.45 -12.78 -17.69
C THR A 353 -3.27 -11.89 -18.10
N ALA A 354 -2.79 -10.97 -17.25
CA ALA A 354 -1.56 -10.22 -17.47
C ALA A 354 -0.29 -11.09 -17.32
N ILE A 355 -0.33 -12.13 -16.51
CA ILE A 355 0.72 -13.15 -16.50
C ILE A 355 0.66 -13.95 -17.81
N ALA A 356 -0.55 -14.35 -18.24
CA ALA A 356 -0.75 -15.17 -19.44
C ALA A 356 -0.27 -14.48 -20.73
N ASP A 357 -0.51 -13.18 -20.88
CA ASP A 357 -0.13 -12.41 -22.08
C ASP A 357 1.36 -12.00 -22.09
N GLY A 358 2.08 -12.28 -20.99
CA GLY A 358 3.51 -12.01 -20.86
C GLY A 358 3.86 -10.55 -20.54
N SER A 359 2.87 -9.67 -20.33
CA SER A 359 3.12 -8.25 -20.01
C SER A 359 3.89 -8.05 -18.70
N LEU A 360 3.95 -9.06 -17.82
CA LEU A 360 4.67 -9.03 -16.54
C LEU A 360 5.99 -9.81 -16.55
N ALA A 361 6.46 -10.29 -17.70
CA ALA A 361 7.54 -11.27 -17.78
C ALA A 361 8.96 -10.69 -17.86
N THR A 362 9.12 -9.43 -18.29
CA THR A 362 10.47 -8.89 -18.55
C THR A 362 11.22 -8.66 -17.24
N VAL A 363 12.44 -9.18 -17.15
CA VAL A 363 13.39 -8.93 -16.06
C VAL A 363 14.21 -7.70 -16.38
N THR A 364 14.40 -6.82 -15.39
CA THR A 364 15.20 -5.59 -15.52
C THR A 364 16.37 -5.59 -14.54
N THR A 365 17.30 -4.63 -14.72
CA THR A 365 18.45 -4.41 -13.85
C THR A 365 18.22 -3.28 -12.85
N ALA A 366 17.00 -2.73 -12.76
CA ALA A 366 16.74 -1.54 -11.95
C ALA A 366 17.06 -1.72 -10.46
N ILE A 367 16.80 -2.92 -9.89
CA ILE A 367 17.17 -3.20 -8.49
C ILE A 367 18.68 -3.13 -8.29
N PRO A 368 19.52 -3.92 -8.97
CA PRO A 368 20.98 -3.83 -8.77
C PRO A 368 21.54 -2.45 -9.15
N ASP A 369 21.02 -1.78 -10.16
CA ASP A 369 21.49 -0.45 -10.57
C ASP A 369 21.22 0.62 -9.50
N LEU A 370 20.12 0.54 -8.78
CA LEU A 370 19.75 1.49 -7.73
C LEU A 370 20.35 1.15 -6.37
N THR A 371 20.45 -0.14 -6.03
CA THR A 371 20.78 -0.59 -4.69
C THR A 371 22.24 -1.06 -4.53
N GLY A 372 22.88 -1.46 -5.62
CA GLY A 372 24.21 -2.06 -5.63
C GLY A 372 24.24 -3.55 -5.20
N HIS A 373 23.07 -4.18 -4.96
CA HIS A 373 22.98 -5.61 -4.69
C HIS A 373 22.02 -6.29 -5.69
N PRO A 374 22.18 -7.60 -5.95
CA PRO A 374 21.25 -8.32 -6.82
C PRO A 374 19.86 -8.38 -6.22
N ALA A 375 18.82 -8.45 -7.09
CA ALA A 375 17.46 -8.71 -6.67
C ALA A 375 17.34 -10.12 -6.08
N ALA A 376 16.53 -10.29 -5.05
CA ALA A 376 16.33 -11.56 -4.37
C ALA A 376 15.41 -12.50 -5.18
N PRO A 377 15.84 -13.75 -5.45
CA PRO A 377 14.96 -14.75 -6.07
C PRO A 377 13.84 -15.17 -5.10
N LEU A 378 12.70 -15.63 -5.66
CA LEU A 378 11.53 -16.03 -4.89
C LEU A 378 11.87 -17.02 -3.74
N GLU A 379 12.71 -18.01 -4.02
CA GLU A 379 13.10 -19.00 -3.01
C GLU A 379 13.77 -18.35 -1.80
N GLN A 380 14.66 -17.38 -2.02
CA GLN A 380 15.33 -16.65 -0.95
C GLN A 380 14.33 -15.82 -0.12
N VAL A 381 13.39 -15.12 -0.76
CA VAL A 381 12.35 -14.34 -0.09
C VAL A 381 11.53 -15.22 0.84
N LEU A 382 11.10 -16.38 0.37
CA LEU A 382 10.30 -17.32 1.14
C LEU A 382 11.07 -17.92 2.32
N ARG A 383 12.35 -18.29 2.13
CA ARG A 383 13.19 -18.80 3.23
C ARG A 383 13.40 -17.76 4.32
N THR A 384 13.63 -16.50 3.93
CA THR A 384 13.80 -15.39 4.90
C THR A 384 12.51 -15.16 5.69
N ALA A 385 11.34 -15.23 5.04
CA ALA A 385 10.04 -15.06 5.69
C ALA A 385 9.68 -16.20 6.65
N SER A 386 10.18 -17.41 6.41
CA SER A 386 9.91 -18.60 7.24
C SER A 386 10.74 -18.65 8.53
N GLY A 387 11.75 -17.78 8.66
CA GLY A 387 12.73 -17.85 9.76
C GLY A 387 13.71 -19.03 9.64
N PRO A 388 14.75 -19.11 10.50
CA PRO A 388 15.60 -20.27 10.53
C PRO A 388 14.77 -21.50 10.93
N PRO A 389 15.03 -22.69 10.35
CA PRO A 389 14.37 -23.92 10.78
C PRO A 389 14.56 -24.08 12.29
N ALA A 390 13.46 -24.35 13.00
CA ALA A 390 13.52 -24.68 14.40
C ALA A 390 14.43 -25.93 14.53
N GLY A 391 15.65 -25.73 15.10
CA GLY A 391 16.65 -26.75 15.31
C GLY A 391 16.24 -27.76 16.39
#